data_36d13672fb0f95ab85f31e2128cf2956
#
_entry.id   36d13672fb0f95ab85f31e2128cf2956
#
_cell.length_a   1.000
_cell.length_b   1.000
_cell.length_c   1.000
_cell.angle_alpha   90.00
_cell.angle_beta   90.00
_cell.angle_gamma   90.00
#
_symmetry.space_group_name_H-M   'P 1'
#
loop_
_entity.id
_entity.type
_entity.pdbx_description
1 polymer ?
#
loop_
_entity_poly.entity_id
_entity_poly.type
_entity_poly.pdbx_seq_one_letter_code
_entity_poly.pdbx_strand_id
1 'polypeptide(L)'
;MKLKTLFALALFAALTCGMLGLRSARADDTGLDQVGRGQYLDSLKGKKVIFIPIAMGFDLTESWAAIWRKEAQALGFTFDIRDPNWSTDAGTKALTAAIAEKPDLLIVHNPDIQSYARLLKRAQDDGIKVLQINMPSVTTTDSYVGADWVALGEEEARALVDHCSAGKGPSTKIAFVQGVVTGAANIYLKRGISNVLSQHSDIKIVSDQAANYDPAKARAIMETVLQQNPDLCGAVGVWDSADVGIGAAVQAAGKTGQVFVVTSGGGNKSACDNIEKGLLSMDVSYNSPLQGNIASQQIAELLQSKDKAGERKVFYFGPLTKITKDNINQRNCWTMDDLK
;
A
#
# COMPACT_ATOMS: atom_id res chain seq x y z
N MET A 1 12.54 -45.14 97.91
CA MET A 1 11.09 -45.13 97.66
C MET A 1 10.81 -44.15 96.49
N LYS A 2 10.37 -44.74 95.41
CA LYS A 2 9.46 -44.22 94.36
C LYS A 2 9.78 -42.87 93.69
N LEU A 3 10.16 -42.93 92.45
CA LEU A 3 9.32 -42.89 91.26
C LEU A 3 9.11 -41.41 90.88
N LYS A 4 9.55 -40.88 89.79
CA LYS A 4 9.09 -41.18 88.47
C LYS A 4 9.98 -40.44 87.46
N THR A 5 10.57 -41.20 86.59
CA THR A 5 10.97 -40.83 85.28
C THR A 5 9.78 -40.32 84.50
N LEU A 6 9.86 -39.22 83.85
CA LEU A 6 8.99 -38.83 82.74
C LEU A 6 9.81 -38.02 81.74
N PHE A 7 10.17 -38.69 80.70
CA PHE A 7 10.08 -38.39 79.29
C PHE A 7 9.88 -36.88 78.96
N ALA A 8 10.93 -36.33 78.54
CA ALA A 8 10.83 -35.21 77.53
C ALA A 8 11.58 -35.65 76.30
N LEU A 9 10.88 -36.43 75.44
CA LEU A 9 11.25 -36.64 74.07
C LEU A 9 11.01 -35.31 73.39
N ALA A 10 12.05 -34.47 73.26
CA ALA A 10 12.04 -33.34 72.37
C ALA A 10 12.02 -33.86 70.96
N LEU A 11 10.85 -33.82 70.38
CA LEU A 11 10.61 -34.03 68.93
C LEU A 11 11.35 -32.94 68.25
N PHE A 12 12.59 -33.14 67.81
CA PHE A 12 13.25 -32.37 66.81
C PHE A 12 12.57 -32.71 65.46
N ALA A 13 11.40 -32.13 65.22
CA ALA A 13 10.85 -32.08 63.93
C ALA A 13 11.80 -31.22 63.10
N ALA A 14 12.69 -31.88 62.40
CA ALA A 14 13.45 -31.28 61.35
C ALA A 14 12.44 -30.73 60.31
N LEU A 15 12.12 -29.46 60.44
CA LEU A 15 11.53 -28.68 59.36
C LEU A 15 12.59 -28.62 58.25
N THR A 16 12.67 -29.66 57.45
CA THR A 16 13.21 -29.56 56.10
C THR A 16 12.24 -28.69 55.35
N CYS A 17 12.37 -27.40 55.58
CA CYS A 17 11.83 -26.39 54.67
C CYS A 17 12.49 -26.69 53.33
N GLY A 18 11.83 -27.50 52.52
CA GLY A 18 12.17 -27.66 51.13
C GLY A 18 12.17 -26.25 50.57
N MET A 19 13.35 -25.68 50.41
CA MET A 19 13.57 -24.59 49.47
C MET A 19 13.23 -25.17 48.11
N LEU A 20 11.94 -25.22 47.79
CA LEU A 20 11.49 -25.11 46.47
C LEU A 20 12.07 -23.77 46.01
N GLY A 21 13.26 -23.85 45.42
CA GLY A 21 13.84 -22.73 44.75
C GLY A 21 12.78 -22.22 43.80
N LEU A 22 12.13 -21.12 44.18
CA LEU A 22 11.49 -20.25 43.25
C LEU A 22 12.61 -19.85 42.28
N ARG A 23 12.80 -20.66 41.23
CA ARG A 23 13.50 -20.19 40.05
C ARG A 23 12.69 -18.96 39.63
N SER A 24 13.22 -17.78 39.94
CA SER A 24 12.73 -16.57 39.30
C SER A 24 12.68 -16.92 37.83
N ALA A 25 11.48 -17.03 37.26
CA ALA A 25 11.35 -17.09 35.82
C ALA A 25 12.10 -15.90 35.29
N ARG A 26 13.30 -16.12 34.77
CA ARG A 26 13.99 -15.09 34.02
C ARG A 26 13.17 -14.88 32.78
N ALA A 27 13.02 -13.64 32.34
CA ALA A 27 12.39 -13.32 31.08
C ALA A 27 12.95 -14.16 29.93
N ASP A 28 14.22 -14.58 30.06
CA ASP A 28 14.96 -15.45 29.15
C ASP A 28 14.41 -16.91 29.08
N ASP A 29 13.65 -17.36 30.07
CA ASP A 29 13.08 -18.72 30.13
C ASP A 29 11.64 -18.77 29.59
N THR A 30 11.04 -17.65 29.19
CA THR A 30 9.74 -17.62 28.55
C THR A 30 9.90 -17.95 27.07
N GLY A 31 9.14 -18.93 26.56
CA GLY A 31 9.22 -19.36 25.16
C GLY A 31 9.10 -18.26 24.11
N LEU A 32 8.57 -17.10 24.51
CA LEU A 32 8.43 -15.93 23.63
C LEU A 32 9.79 -15.21 23.40
N ASP A 33 10.62 -15.04 24.44
CA ASP A 33 11.83 -14.22 24.34
C ASP A 33 13.02 -14.97 23.75
N GLN A 34 13.17 -16.25 23.99
CA GLN A 34 14.31 -17.04 23.48
C GLN A 34 13.90 -18.04 22.41
N VAL A 35 12.90 -18.86 22.65
CA VAL A 35 12.52 -19.91 21.69
C VAL A 35 11.71 -19.32 20.54
N GLY A 36 10.69 -18.52 20.82
CA GLY A 36 9.83 -17.93 19.79
C GLY A 36 10.59 -16.93 18.92
N ARG A 37 11.36 -16.02 19.51
CA ARG A 37 12.17 -15.04 18.80
C ARG A 37 13.27 -15.70 17.98
N GLY A 38 13.97 -16.67 18.54
CA GLY A 38 15.00 -17.42 17.83
C GLY A 38 14.43 -18.17 16.62
N GLN A 39 13.36 -18.90 16.78
CA GLN A 39 12.66 -19.59 15.69
C GLN A 39 12.20 -18.62 14.60
N TYR A 40 11.66 -17.47 14.99
CA TYR A 40 11.26 -16.41 14.05
C TYR A 40 12.43 -15.94 13.20
N LEU A 41 13.54 -15.54 13.81
CA LEU A 41 14.73 -15.05 13.11
C LEU A 41 15.36 -16.15 12.23
N ASP A 42 15.47 -17.38 12.75
CA ASP A 42 16.05 -18.51 12.00
C ASP A 42 15.20 -18.88 10.77
N SER A 43 13.88 -18.70 10.83
CA SER A 43 12.98 -18.98 9.72
C SER A 43 13.12 -17.99 8.55
N LEU A 44 13.64 -16.79 8.82
CA LEU A 44 13.80 -15.71 7.83
C LEU A 44 15.23 -15.58 7.32
N LYS A 45 16.21 -16.00 8.14
CA LYS A 45 17.63 -15.86 7.83
C LYS A 45 18.02 -16.61 6.55
N GLY A 46 18.70 -15.89 5.66
CA GLY A 46 19.19 -16.44 4.38
C GLY A 46 18.13 -16.63 3.30
N LYS A 47 16.87 -16.29 3.58
CA LYS A 47 15.80 -16.26 2.58
C LYS A 47 16.09 -15.21 1.50
N LYS A 48 15.58 -15.45 0.29
CA LYS A 48 15.77 -14.56 -0.85
C LYS A 48 14.45 -13.93 -1.28
N VAL A 49 14.38 -12.61 -1.23
CA VAL A 49 13.23 -11.81 -1.67
C VAL A 49 13.65 -10.93 -2.85
N ILE A 50 12.88 -10.96 -3.93
CA ILE A 50 13.12 -10.09 -5.10
C ILE A 50 11.89 -9.22 -5.33
N PHE A 51 12.10 -7.92 -5.45
CA PHE A 51 11.07 -6.94 -5.78
C PHE A 51 11.18 -6.49 -7.24
N ILE A 52 10.07 -6.57 -7.96
CA ILE A 52 9.89 -6.04 -9.32
C ILE A 52 8.90 -4.89 -9.24
N PRO A 53 9.36 -3.63 -9.10
CA PRO A 53 8.49 -2.45 -9.17
C PRO A 53 8.04 -2.19 -10.61
N ILE A 54 7.16 -1.21 -10.83
CA ILE A 54 6.95 -0.64 -12.19
C ILE A 54 8.13 0.26 -12.56
N ALA A 55 8.67 0.99 -11.60
CA ALA A 55 9.90 1.77 -11.65
C ALA A 55 10.34 2.10 -10.23
N MET A 56 11.60 2.50 -10.06
CA MET A 56 12.14 3.16 -8.88
C MET A 56 12.24 4.68 -9.12
N GLY A 57 12.73 5.43 -8.12
CA GLY A 57 13.02 6.86 -8.24
C GLY A 57 11.84 7.80 -7.97
N PHE A 58 10.74 7.30 -7.40
CA PHE A 58 9.66 8.13 -6.89
C PHE A 58 9.15 7.62 -5.53
N ASP A 59 8.58 8.52 -4.74
CA ASP A 59 8.30 8.33 -3.31
C ASP A 59 7.53 7.04 -3.00
N LEU A 60 6.57 6.64 -3.84
CA LEU A 60 5.75 5.45 -3.64
C LEU A 60 6.62 4.18 -3.53
N THR A 61 7.42 3.89 -4.55
CA THR A 61 8.25 2.67 -4.60
C THR A 61 9.48 2.77 -3.71
N GLU A 62 10.05 3.98 -3.56
CA GLU A 62 11.17 4.21 -2.64
C GLU A 62 10.74 4.03 -1.18
N SER A 63 9.51 4.42 -0.80
CA SER A 63 9.02 4.22 0.57
C SER A 63 8.94 2.73 0.93
N TRP A 64 8.38 1.91 0.05
CA TRP A 64 8.33 0.46 0.26
C TRP A 64 9.73 -0.15 0.32
N ALA A 65 10.59 0.23 -0.62
CA ALA A 65 11.96 -0.28 -0.70
C ALA A 65 12.77 0.10 0.54
N ALA A 66 12.63 1.31 1.08
CA ALA A 66 13.30 1.75 2.30
C ALA A 66 12.89 0.90 3.50
N ILE A 67 11.59 0.68 3.68
CA ILE A 67 11.04 -0.14 4.76
C ILE A 67 11.58 -1.58 4.65
N TRP A 68 11.47 -2.21 3.46
CA TRP A 68 11.85 -3.62 3.28
C TRP A 68 13.35 -3.85 3.32
N ARG A 69 14.19 -2.90 2.89
CA ARG A 69 15.65 -2.98 3.07
C ARG A 69 16.04 -2.97 4.54
N LYS A 70 15.43 -2.06 5.33
CA LYS A 70 15.67 -1.98 6.77
C LYS A 70 15.27 -3.27 7.48
N GLU A 71 14.15 -3.84 7.09
CA GLU A 71 13.64 -5.08 7.66
C GLU A 71 14.49 -6.29 7.23
N ALA A 72 14.88 -6.38 5.97
CA ALA A 72 15.78 -7.42 5.49
C ALA A 72 17.11 -7.44 6.26
N GLN A 73 17.68 -6.26 6.51
CA GLN A 73 18.89 -6.13 7.32
C GLN A 73 18.67 -6.60 8.76
N ALA A 74 17.53 -6.25 9.37
CA ALA A 74 17.22 -6.61 10.75
C ALA A 74 16.90 -8.10 10.92
N LEU A 75 16.26 -8.73 9.92
CA LEU A 75 15.77 -10.11 9.98
C LEU A 75 16.68 -11.13 9.25
N GLY A 76 17.70 -10.64 8.50
CA GLY A 76 18.72 -11.49 7.89
C GLY A 76 18.30 -12.19 6.60
N PHE A 77 17.26 -11.75 5.92
CA PHE A 77 16.96 -12.16 4.54
C PHE A 77 17.59 -11.21 3.52
N THR A 78 17.80 -11.69 2.28
CA THR A 78 18.29 -10.83 1.19
C THR A 78 17.12 -10.16 0.47
N PHE A 79 17.29 -8.90 0.11
CA PHE A 79 16.30 -8.12 -0.62
C PHE A 79 16.91 -7.45 -1.83
N ASP A 80 16.52 -7.91 -3.01
CA ASP A 80 17.01 -7.42 -4.30
C ASP A 80 15.91 -6.70 -5.05
N ILE A 81 16.26 -5.64 -5.79
CA ILE A 81 15.34 -4.91 -6.66
C ILE A 81 15.76 -5.08 -8.11
N ARG A 82 14.80 -5.34 -8.97
CA ARG A 82 14.96 -5.40 -10.43
C ARG A 82 14.07 -4.32 -11.04
N ASP A 83 14.64 -3.15 -11.28
CA ASP A 83 13.92 -1.96 -11.75
C ASP A 83 13.66 -2.03 -13.26
N PRO A 84 12.39 -2.09 -13.71
CA PRO A 84 12.02 -2.03 -15.12
C PRO A 84 12.03 -0.63 -15.70
N ASN A 85 12.11 0.40 -14.87
CA ASN A 85 12.10 1.80 -15.28
C ASN A 85 10.93 2.13 -16.26
N TRP A 86 9.69 1.83 -15.84
CA TRP A 86 8.46 2.04 -16.61
C TRP A 86 8.30 1.16 -17.87
N SER A 87 9.23 0.25 -18.17
CA SER A 87 9.16 -0.63 -19.33
C SER A 87 8.56 -1.99 -18.97
N THR A 88 7.36 -2.28 -19.48
CA THR A 88 6.72 -3.59 -19.32
C THR A 88 7.56 -4.73 -19.87
N ASP A 89 8.28 -4.49 -21.00
CA ASP A 89 9.18 -5.49 -21.60
C ASP A 89 10.41 -5.76 -20.72
N ALA A 90 11.01 -4.71 -20.16
CA ALA A 90 12.12 -4.86 -19.22
C ALA A 90 11.66 -5.60 -17.95
N GLY A 91 10.48 -5.28 -17.44
CA GLY A 91 9.90 -5.97 -16.30
C GLY A 91 9.58 -7.44 -16.58
N THR A 92 9.08 -7.77 -17.77
CA THR A 92 8.86 -9.16 -18.20
C THR A 92 10.17 -9.95 -18.21
N LYS A 93 11.27 -9.34 -18.71
CA LYS A 93 12.61 -9.95 -18.68
C LYS A 93 13.12 -10.11 -17.25
N ALA A 94 12.99 -9.06 -16.43
CA ALA A 94 13.40 -9.08 -15.03
C ALA A 94 12.65 -10.15 -14.22
N LEU A 95 11.34 -10.24 -14.38
CA LEU A 95 10.51 -11.23 -13.71
C LEU A 95 10.85 -12.66 -14.18
N THR A 96 11.09 -12.86 -15.48
CA THR A 96 11.51 -14.16 -16.04
C THR A 96 12.85 -14.59 -15.46
N ALA A 97 13.83 -13.68 -15.36
CA ALA A 97 15.13 -13.96 -14.75
C ALA A 97 14.97 -14.26 -13.24
N ALA A 98 14.17 -13.46 -12.53
CA ALA A 98 13.93 -13.67 -11.11
C ALA A 98 13.28 -15.04 -10.81
N ILE A 99 12.36 -15.51 -11.65
CA ILE A 99 11.75 -16.86 -11.51
C ILE A 99 12.82 -17.95 -11.68
N ALA A 100 13.74 -17.79 -12.64
CA ALA A 100 14.85 -18.75 -12.87
C ALA A 100 15.82 -18.82 -11.68
N GLU A 101 15.95 -17.74 -10.90
CA GLU A 101 16.77 -17.68 -9.68
C GLU A 101 16.14 -18.41 -8.48
N LYS A 102 14.86 -18.78 -8.58
CA LYS A 102 14.07 -19.47 -7.53
C LYS A 102 14.17 -18.80 -6.16
N PRO A 103 13.78 -17.52 -6.02
CA PRO A 103 13.72 -16.87 -4.73
C PRO A 103 12.64 -17.52 -3.83
N ASP A 104 12.71 -17.29 -2.53
CA ASP A 104 11.66 -17.71 -1.59
C ASP A 104 10.37 -16.90 -1.76
N LEU A 105 10.51 -15.62 -2.18
CA LEU A 105 9.39 -14.71 -2.40
C LEU A 105 9.68 -13.73 -3.53
N LEU A 106 8.69 -13.54 -4.41
CA LEU A 106 8.62 -12.42 -5.35
C LEU A 106 7.61 -11.39 -4.85
N ILE A 107 8.00 -10.12 -4.88
CA ILE A 107 7.11 -8.97 -4.69
C ILE A 107 6.96 -8.29 -6.03
N VAL A 108 5.73 -8.08 -6.49
CA VAL A 108 5.48 -7.56 -7.84
C VAL A 108 4.48 -6.41 -7.81
N HIS A 109 4.89 -5.27 -8.38
CA HIS A 109 4.02 -4.14 -8.68
C HIS A 109 3.68 -4.18 -10.17
N ASN A 110 2.48 -4.62 -10.52
CA ASN A 110 2.12 -4.89 -11.92
C ASN A 110 1.93 -3.59 -12.73
N PRO A 111 2.45 -3.50 -13.96
CA PRO A 111 2.22 -2.35 -14.83
C PRO A 111 0.76 -2.29 -15.34
N ASP A 112 0.14 -3.44 -15.54
CA ASP A 112 -1.25 -3.63 -15.91
C ASP A 112 -1.76 -4.99 -15.41
N ILE A 113 -3.05 -5.26 -15.62
CA ILE A 113 -3.68 -6.48 -15.07
C ILE A 113 -3.27 -7.79 -15.79
N GLN A 114 -2.67 -7.74 -16.97
CA GLN A 114 -2.43 -8.91 -17.82
C GLN A 114 -0.97 -9.22 -18.09
N SER A 115 -0.11 -8.19 -18.24
CA SER A 115 1.25 -8.35 -18.79
C SER A 115 2.09 -9.39 -18.04
N TYR A 116 1.99 -9.43 -16.71
CA TYR A 116 2.74 -10.39 -15.90
C TYR A 116 1.93 -11.63 -15.49
N ALA A 117 0.65 -11.71 -15.82
CA ALA A 117 -0.27 -12.74 -15.32
C ALA A 117 0.25 -14.18 -15.49
N ARG A 118 0.77 -14.52 -16.68
CA ARG A 118 1.32 -15.86 -16.96
C ARG A 118 2.61 -16.13 -16.18
N LEU A 119 3.44 -15.11 -15.98
CA LEU A 119 4.69 -15.25 -15.23
C LEU A 119 4.42 -15.42 -13.73
N LEU A 120 3.45 -14.70 -13.17
CA LEU A 120 3.01 -14.88 -11.79
C LEU A 120 2.48 -16.29 -11.54
N LYS A 121 1.66 -16.81 -12.47
CA LYS A 121 1.18 -18.20 -12.42
C LYS A 121 2.35 -19.19 -12.48
N ARG A 122 3.28 -18.99 -13.41
CA ARG A 122 4.49 -19.82 -13.53
C ARG A 122 5.34 -19.79 -12.26
N ALA A 123 5.54 -18.61 -11.65
CA ALA A 123 6.28 -18.51 -10.39
C ALA A 123 5.67 -19.40 -9.30
N GLN A 124 4.34 -19.37 -9.15
CA GLN A 124 3.64 -20.23 -8.19
C GLN A 124 3.74 -21.72 -8.56
N ASP A 125 3.64 -22.08 -9.84
CA ASP A 125 3.81 -23.46 -10.30
C ASP A 125 5.24 -23.99 -10.07
N ASP A 126 6.25 -23.10 -10.13
CA ASP A 126 7.65 -23.39 -9.82
C ASP A 126 7.94 -23.37 -8.29
N GLY A 127 6.91 -23.18 -7.46
CA GLY A 127 7.00 -23.21 -5.99
C GLY A 127 7.43 -21.89 -5.35
N ILE A 128 7.44 -20.78 -6.09
CA ILE A 128 7.82 -19.46 -5.61
C ILE A 128 6.58 -18.72 -5.12
N LYS A 129 6.59 -18.26 -3.87
CA LYS A 129 5.51 -17.44 -3.33
C LYS A 129 5.52 -16.04 -3.95
N VAL A 130 4.33 -15.47 -4.14
CA VAL A 130 4.18 -14.17 -4.79
C VAL A 130 3.28 -13.25 -3.99
N LEU A 131 3.80 -12.09 -3.61
CA LEU A 131 3.07 -10.95 -3.06
C LEU A 131 2.91 -9.89 -4.15
N GLN A 132 1.69 -9.50 -4.44
CA GLN A 132 1.43 -8.34 -5.29
C GLN A 132 1.25 -7.10 -4.42
N ILE A 133 1.89 -6.00 -4.79
CA ILE A 133 1.80 -4.73 -4.08
C ILE A 133 1.06 -3.69 -4.92
N ASN A 134 0.14 -2.97 -4.32
CA ASN A 134 -0.61 -1.83 -4.83
C ASN A 134 -1.48 -2.11 -6.07
N MET A 135 -0.95 -2.63 -7.16
CA MET A 135 -1.69 -2.95 -8.39
C MET A 135 -1.74 -4.45 -8.64
N PRO A 136 -2.92 -5.10 -8.49
CA PRO A 136 -3.07 -6.53 -8.74
C PRO A 136 -3.10 -6.87 -10.24
N SER A 137 -2.70 -8.11 -10.55
CA SER A 137 -2.94 -8.77 -11.84
C SER A 137 -4.28 -9.52 -11.82
N VAL A 138 -4.75 -9.99 -12.98
CA VAL A 138 -5.85 -10.97 -13.09
C VAL A 138 -5.45 -12.33 -12.47
N THR A 139 -4.17 -12.61 -12.30
CA THR A 139 -3.70 -13.81 -11.60
C THR A 139 -3.71 -13.55 -10.11
N THR A 140 -4.54 -14.28 -9.36
CA THR A 140 -4.52 -14.23 -7.89
C THR A 140 -3.31 -14.98 -7.36
N THR A 141 -2.52 -14.32 -6.52
CA THR A 141 -1.29 -14.87 -5.92
C THR A 141 -1.44 -15.09 -4.41
N ASP A 142 -0.35 -15.49 -3.74
CA ASP A 142 -0.39 -15.84 -2.32
C ASP A 142 -0.85 -14.68 -1.43
N SER A 143 -0.45 -13.46 -1.76
CA SER A 143 -0.92 -12.26 -1.06
C SER A 143 -1.03 -11.06 -2.01
N TYR A 144 -1.95 -10.17 -1.68
CA TYR A 144 -2.04 -8.82 -2.21
C TYR A 144 -2.09 -7.82 -1.06
N VAL A 145 -1.31 -6.76 -1.15
CA VAL A 145 -1.35 -5.62 -0.24
C VAL A 145 -1.51 -4.35 -1.07
N GLY A 146 -2.56 -3.56 -0.83
CA GLY A 146 -2.78 -2.36 -1.62
C GLY A 146 -3.99 -1.55 -1.19
N ALA A 147 -4.44 -0.66 -2.05
CA ALA A 147 -5.70 0.05 -1.88
C ALA A 147 -6.88 -0.80 -2.34
N ASP A 148 -8.04 -0.59 -1.74
CA ASP A 148 -9.31 -0.92 -2.36
C ASP A 148 -9.63 0.16 -3.41
N TRP A 149 -9.19 -0.08 -4.64
CA TRP A 149 -9.34 0.87 -5.74
C TRP A 149 -10.79 1.16 -6.11
N VAL A 150 -11.72 0.24 -5.83
CA VAL A 150 -13.15 0.48 -6.03
C VAL A 150 -13.66 1.45 -4.99
N ALA A 151 -13.39 1.18 -3.70
CA ALA A 151 -13.78 2.08 -2.61
C ALA A 151 -13.14 3.47 -2.77
N LEU A 152 -11.89 3.53 -3.24
CA LEU A 152 -11.18 4.77 -3.52
C LEU A 152 -11.91 5.60 -4.58
N GLY A 153 -12.26 5.00 -5.72
CA GLY A 153 -13.03 5.68 -6.77
C GLY A 153 -14.43 6.09 -6.31
N GLU A 154 -15.05 5.34 -5.41
CA GLU A 154 -16.31 5.72 -4.79
C GLU A 154 -16.17 6.98 -3.92
N GLU A 155 -15.08 7.09 -3.13
CA GLU A 155 -14.80 8.28 -2.32
C GLU A 155 -14.53 9.52 -3.16
N GLU A 156 -13.77 9.40 -4.25
CA GLU A 156 -13.55 10.49 -5.20
C GLU A 156 -14.85 10.94 -5.87
N ALA A 157 -15.67 9.98 -6.30
CA ALA A 157 -16.95 10.30 -6.94
C ALA A 157 -17.93 10.96 -5.96
N ARG A 158 -17.98 10.51 -4.69
CA ARG A 158 -18.79 11.18 -3.66
C ARG A 158 -18.36 12.63 -3.45
N ALA A 159 -17.06 12.90 -3.42
CA ALA A 159 -16.55 14.27 -3.31
C ALA A 159 -16.97 15.13 -4.51
N LEU A 160 -16.92 14.58 -5.73
CA LEU A 160 -17.41 15.28 -6.92
C LEU A 160 -18.92 15.51 -6.87
N VAL A 161 -19.71 14.56 -6.43
CA VAL A 161 -21.16 14.72 -6.22
C VAL A 161 -21.46 15.82 -5.20
N ASP A 162 -20.69 15.87 -4.12
CA ASP A 162 -20.87 16.89 -3.08
C ASP A 162 -20.59 18.30 -3.58
N HIS A 163 -19.71 18.46 -4.57
CA HIS A 163 -19.33 19.77 -5.12
C HIS A 163 -20.07 20.12 -6.42
N CYS A 164 -20.43 19.13 -7.24
CA CYS A 164 -20.84 19.33 -8.62
C CYS A 164 -22.28 18.90 -8.93
N SER A 165 -23.04 18.36 -7.98
CA SER A 165 -24.47 18.09 -8.20
C SER A 165 -25.22 19.39 -8.48
N ALA A 166 -26.37 19.26 -9.12
CA ALA A 166 -27.22 20.39 -9.51
C ALA A 166 -27.47 21.35 -8.33
N GLY A 167 -27.13 22.62 -8.54
CA GLY A 167 -27.27 23.68 -7.54
C GLY A 167 -26.11 23.80 -6.53
N LYS A 168 -25.07 22.97 -6.59
CA LYS A 168 -23.91 23.04 -5.68
C LYS A 168 -22.70 23.75 -6.29
N GLY A 169 -22.42 23.51 -7.56
CA GLY A 169 -21.25 24.05 -8.27
C GLY A 169 -21.64 24.91 -9.49
N PRO A 170 -20.63 25.34 -10.28
CA PRO A 170 -20.87 26.17 -11.47
C PRO A 170 -21.62 25.39 -12.57
N SER A 171 -21.51 24.08 -12.57
CA SER A 171 -22.23 23.14 -13.46
C SER A 171 -22.18 21.73 -12.87
N THR A 172 -22.75 20.77 -13.61
CA THR A 172 -22.67 19.33 -13.26
C THR A 172 -21.63 18.58 -14.11
N LYS A 173 -20.75 19.31 -14.82
CA LYS A 173 -19.76 18.75 -15.73
C LYS A 173 -18.49 18.40 -14.98
N ILE A 174 -18.02 17.17 -15.19
CA ILE A 174 -16.74 16.68 -14.64
C ILE A 174 -15.88 16.06 -15.75
N ALA A 175 -14.57 16.05 -15.55
CA ALA A 175 -13.62 15.39 -16.43
C ALA A 175 -12.92 14.25 -15.68
N PHE A 176 -12.66 13.14 -16.36
CA PHE A 176 -11.82 12.06 -15.87
C PHE A 176 -10.53 11.99 -16.69
N VAL A 177 -9.38 12.14 -16.01
CA VAL A 177 -8.04 11.98 -16.59
C VAL A 177 -7.47 10.66 -16.10
N GLN A 178 -7.49 9.67 -16.99
CA GLN A 178 -7.11 8.30 -16.67
C GLN A 178 -5.59 8.13 -16.55
N GLY A 179 -5.17 7.17 -15.74
CA GLY A 179 -3.83 6.60 -15.76
C GLY A 179 -3.62 5.69 -16.98
N VAL A 180 -2.90 4.58 -16.81
CA VAL A 180 -2.81 3.51 -17.83
C VAL A 180 -4.16 2.78 -17.90
N VAL A 181 -4.81 2.80 -19.06
CA VAL A 181 -6.19 2.28 -19.25
C VAL A 181 -6.34 0.84 -18.79
N THR A 182 -5.32 0.01 -19.03
CA THR A 182 -5.28 -1.42 -18.63
C THR A 182 -4.72 -1.65 -17.23
N GLY A 183 -4.32 -0.58 -16.53
CA GLY A 183 -3.81 -0.64 -15.16
C GLY A 183 -4.91 -0.97 -14.15
N ALA A 184 -4.60 -1.77 -13.15
CA ALA A 184 -5.55 -2.17 -12.12
C ALA A 184 -6.14 -0.96 -11.39
N ALA A 185 -5.29 -0.01 -10.99
CA ALA A 185 -5.72 1.24 -10.36
C ALA A 185 -6.80 1.93 -11.20
N ASN A 186 -6.53 2.13 -12.50
CA ASN A 186 -7.46 2.81 -13.41
C ASN A 186 -8.79 2.06 -13.59
N ILE A 187 -8.72 0.75 -13.83
CA ILE A 187 -9.91 -0.08 -14.09
C ILE A 187 -10.85 -0.10 -12.88
N TYR A 188 -10.30 -0.38 -11.69
CA TYR A 188 -11.10 -0.54 -10.48
C TYR A 188 -11.56 0.81 -9.91
N LEU A 189 -10.73 1.86 -9.97
CA LEU A 189 -11.13 3.21 -9.61
C LEU A 189 -12.30 3.70 -10.48
N LYS A 190 -12.20 3.53 -11.80
CA LYS A 190 -13.29 3.88 -12.73
C LYS A 190 -14.57 3.11 -12.43
N ARG A 191 -14.47 1.86 -12.00
CA ARG A 191 -15.63 1.08 -11.54
C ARG A 191 -16.26 1.71 -10.31
N GLY A 192 -15.46 2.11 -9.32
CA GLY A 192 -15.95 2.81 -8.13
C GLY A 192 -16.64 4.13 -8.47
N ILE A 193 -16.04 4.95 -9.33
CA ILE A 193 -16.65 6.17 -9.85
C ILE A 193 -18.01 5.86 -10.48
N SER A 194 -18.08 4.83 -11.33
CA SER A 194 -19.31 4.44 -12.01
C SER A 194 -20.40 3.96 -11.04
N ASN A 195 -20.03 3.26 -9.96
CA ASN A 195 -20.98 2.80 -8.94
C ASN A 195 -21.73 3.99 -8.31
N VAL A 196 -21.02 5.08 -7.99
CA VAL A 196 -21.62 6.28 -7.41
C VAL A 196 -22.38 7.09 -8.46
N LEU A 197 -21.76 7.40 -9.59
CA LEU A 197 -22.37 8.27 -10.59
C LEU A 197 -23.59 7.67 -11.27
N SER A 198 -23.75 6.33 -11.27
CA SER A 198 -24.98 5.68 -11.74
C SER A 198 -26.24 6.11 -10.94
N GLN A 199 -26.04 6.59 -9.72
CA GLN A 199 -27.11 7.08 -8.85
C GLN A 199 -27.27 8.61 -8.90
N HIS A 200 -26.42 9.30 -9.68
CA HIS A 200 -26.35 10.76 -9.81
C HIS A 200 -26.37 11.16 -11.29
N SER A 201 -27.53 10.96 -11.94
CA SER A 201 -27.69 11.16 -13.39
C SER A 201 -27.56 12.63 -13.85
N ASP A 202 -27.56 13.57 -12.92
CA ASP A 202 -27.27 14.98 -13.15
C ASP A 202 -25.79 15.24 -13.47
N ILE A 203 -24.86 14.46 -12.88
CA ILE A 203 -23.41 14.59 -13.14
C ILE A 203 -23.08 14.05 -14.53
N LYS A 204 -22.32 14.84 -15.31
CA LYS A 204 -21.95 14.51 -16.69
C LYS A 204 -20.44 14.45 -16.85
N ILE A 205 -19.92 13.28 -17.21
CA ILE A 205 -18.52 13.15 -17.64
C ILE A 205 -18.40 13.70 -19.05
N VAL A 206 -17.77 14.88 -19.20
CA VAL A 206 -17.59 15.55 -20.50
C VAL A 206 -16.27 15.19 -21.19
N SER A 207 -15.34 14.59 -20.45
CA SER A 207 -14.07 14.07 -20.97
C SER A 207 -13.63 12.85 -20.17
N ASP A 208 -13.11 11.84 -20.86
CA ASP A 208 -12.58 10.60 -20.28
C ASP A 208 -11.36 10.19 -21.12
N GLN A 209 -10.16 10.71 -20.78
CA GLN A 209 -8.95 10.55 -21.58
C GLN A 209 -7.76 10.10 -20.75
N ALA A 210 -6.85 9.30 -21.35
CA ALA A 210 -5.70 8.73 -20.69
C ALA A 210 -4.45 9.61 -20.79
N ALA A 211 -3.91 10.03 -19.65
CA ALA A 211 -2.62 10.68 -19.54
C ALA A 211 -1.46 9.68 -19.35
N ASN A 212 -1.75 8.42 -19.00
CA ASN A 212 -0.75 7.37 -18.74
C ASN A 212 0.26 7.78 -17.65
N TYR A 213 -0.21 8.40 -16.57
CA TYR A 213 0.60 8.94 -15.46
C TYR A 213 1.62 10.03 -15.86
N ASP A 214 1.44 10.66 -17.01
CA ASP A 214 2.30 11.76 -17.49
C ASP A 214 1.65 13.11 -17.14
N PRO A 215 2.26 13.94 -16.27
CA PRO A 215 1.68 15.21 -15.85
C PRO A 215 1.58 16.23 -16.98
N ALA A 216 2.48 16.19 -17.98
CA ALA A 216 2.39 17.08 -19.13
C ALA A 216 1.19 16.74 -20.02
N LYS A 217 0.91 15.43 -20.21
CA LYS A 217 -0.30 14.98 -20.94
C LYS A 217 -1.57 15.29 -20.15
N ALA A 218 -1.57 15.06 -18.82
CA ALA A 218 -2.70 15.42 -17.97
C ALA A 218 -3.04 16.91 -18.10
N ARG A 219 -2.01 17.77 -18.10
CA ARG A 219 -2.16 19.21 -18.32
C ARG A 219 -2.75 19.52 -19.69
N ALA A 220 -2.21 18.99 -20.77
CA ALA A 220 -2.67 19.26 -22.14
C ALA A 220 -4.12 18.80 -22.35
N ILE A 221 -4.50 17.64 -21.79
CA ILE A 221 -5.89 17.16 -21.80
C ILE A 221 -6.78 18.18 -21.09
N MET A 222 -6.41 18.60 -19.89
CA MET A 222 -7.23 19.50 -19.09
C MET A 222 -7.33 20.90 -19.69
N GLU A 223 -6.28 21.45 -20.29
CA GLU A 223 -6.31 22.71 -21.03
C GLU A 223 -7.37 22.66 -22.15
N THR A 224 -7.42 21.57 -22.92
CA THR A 224 -8.44 21.34 -23.96
C THR A 224 -9.85 21.24 -23.38
N VAL A 225 -10.00 20.48 -22.29
CA VAL A 225 -11.29 20.31 -21.61
C VAL A 225 -11.85 21.64 -21.11
N LEU A 226 -11.00 22.46 -20.49
CA LEU A 226 -11.39 23.78 -19.97
C LEU A 226 -11.78 24.78 -21.04
N GLN A 227 -11.15 24.74 -22.24
CA GLN A 227 -11.54 25.52 -23.38
C GLN A 227 -12.92 25.16 -23.90
N GLN A 228 -13.23 23.84 -23.95
CA GLN A 228 -14.51 23.33 -24.43
C GLN A 228 -15.63 23.43 -23.37
N ASN A 229 -15.28 23.45 -22.10
CA ASN A 229 -16.19 23.49 -20.97
C ASN A 229 -15.76 24.57 -19.96
N PRO A 230 -15.98 25.86 -20.27
CA PRO A 230 -15.56 26.93 -19.37
C PRO A 230 -16.28 26.93 -18.02
N ASP A 231 -17.38 26.23 -17.92
CA ASP A 231 -18.19 25.99 -16.72
C ASP A 231 -17.86 24.65 -16.00
N LEU A 232 -16.74 23.98 -16.35
CA LEU A 232 -16.34 22.72 -15.70
C LEU A 232 -16.34 22.88 -14.19
N CYS A 233 -16.96 21.92 -13.49
CA CYS A 233 -17.06 21.92 -12.04
C CYS A 233 -16.00 21.07 -11.35
N GLY A 234 -15.68 19.90 -11.90
CA GLY A 234 -14.75 19.00 -11.25
C GLY A 234 -13.87 18.22 -12.21
N ALA A 235 -12.76 17.73 -11.71
CA ALA A 235 -11.89 16.80 -12.40
C ALA A 235 -11.42 15.71 -11.43
N VAL A 236 -11.32 14.48 -11.93
CA VAL A 236 -10.77 13.35 -11.18
C VAL A 236 -9.60 12.76 -11.95
N GLY A 237 -8.54 12.44 -11.24
CA GLY A 237 -7.38 11.73 -11.74
C GLY A 237 -7.16 10.39 -11.03
N VAL A 238 -6.03 9.77 -11.23
CA VAL A 238 -5.72 8.43 -10.69
C VAL A 238 -4.49 8.44 -9.78
N TRP A 239 -3.61 9.42 -9.95
CA TRP A 239 -2.38 9.51 -9.19
C TRP A 239 -1.90 10.95 -9.00
N ASP A 240 -1.80 11.38 -7.75
CA ASP A 240 -1.46 12.73 -7.29
C ASP A 240 -0.27 13.36 -8.02
N SER A 241 0.81 12.60 -8.22
CA SER A 241 2.03 13.09 -8.86
C SER A 241 1.87 13.36 -10.35
N ALA A 242 0.92 12.71 -11.02
CA ALA A 242 0.56 13.01 -12.42
C ALA A 242 -0.50 14.11 -12.50
N ASP A 243 -1.43 14.11 -11.56
CA ASP A 243 -2.62 14.95 -11.59
C ASP A 243 -2.34 16.41 -11.19
N VAL A 244 -1.12 16.72 -10.71
CA VAL A 244 -0.62 18.11 -10.64
C VAL A 244 -0.72 18.82 -11.99
N GLY A 245 -0.66 18.07 -13.09
CA GLY A 245 -0.89 18.59 -14.44
C GLY A 245 -2.32 19.12 -14.62
N ILE A 246 -3.32 18.41 -14.08
CA ILE A 246 -4.72 18.86 -14.05
C ILE A 246 -4.82 20.20 -13.31
N GLY A 247 -4.27 20.25 -12.08
CA GLY A 247 -4.27 21.45 -11.26
C GLY A 247 -3.56 22.63 -11.91
N ALA A 248 -2.42 22.37 -12.56
CA ALA A 248 -1.68 23.40 -13.27
C ALA A 248 -2.48 24.02 -14.45
N ALA A 249 -3.22 23.19 -15.19
CA ALA A 249 -4.13 23.69 -16.24
C ALA A 249 -5.28 24.52 -15.67
N VAL A 250 -5.89 24.05 -14.58
CA VAL A 250 -6.96 24.77 -13.86
C VAL A 250 -6.45 26.14 -13.36
N GLN A 251 -5.26 26.16 -12.75
CA GLN A 251 -4.64 27.41 -12.26
C GLN A 251 -4.32 28.37 -13.41
N ALA A 252 -3.72 27.87 -14.49
CA ALA A 252 -3.41 28.69 -15.67
C ALA A 252 -4.65 29.31 -16.34
N ALA A 253 -5.79 28.61 -16.27
CA ALA A 253 -7.08 29.09 -16.74
C ALA A 253 -7.79 30.06 -15.77
N GLY A 254 -7.20 30.38 -14.61
CA GLY A 254 -7.79 31.20 -13.57
C GLY A 254 -9.02 30.61 -12.91
N LYS A 255 -9.11 29.24 -12.86
CA LYS A 255 -10.29 28.53 -12.37
C LYS A 255 -10.04 27.78 -11.05
N THR A 256 -8.96 28.13 -10.34
CA THR A 256 -8.72 27.64 -8.98
C THR A 256 -9.90 28.01 -8.08
N GLY A 257 -10.43 27.03 -7.34
CA GLY A 257 -11.63 27.20 -6.52
C GLY A 257 -12.97 27.05 -7.28
N GLN A 258 -12.97 27.17 -8.62
CA GLN A 258 -14.13 26.81 -9.44
C GLN A 258 -14.15 25.31 -9.75
N VAL A 259 -13.01 24.76 -10.19
CA VAL A 259 -12.87 23.33 -10.52
C VAL A 259 -12.33 22.58 -9.32
N PHE A 260 -13.14 21.65 -8.81
CA PHE A 260 -12.72 20.74 -7.73
C PHE A 260 -11.87 19.62 -8.32
N VAL A 261 -10.57 19.60 -7.99
CA VAL A 261 -9.63 18.58 -8.48
C VAL A 261 -9.42 17.54 -7.40
N VAL A 262 -9.93 16.33 -7.62
CA VAL A 262 -9.74 15.19 -6.74
C VAL A 262 -8.83 14.13 -7.39
N THR A 263 -7.98 13.54 -6.59
CA THR A 263 -7.02 12.52 -7.00
C THR A 263 -6.81 11.50 -5.91
N SER A 264 -5.98 10.51 -6.19
CA SER A 264 -5.50 9.56 -5.19
C SER A 264 -3.99 9.46 -5.19
N GLY A 265 -3.42 9.05 -4.05
CA GLY A 265 -1.98 8.92 -3.96
C GLY A 265 -1.46 8.26 -2.69
N GLY A 266 -0.15 8.26 -2.54
CA GLY A 266 0.53 7.69 -1.39
C GLY A 266 0.49 8.55 -0.13
N GLY A 267 -0.02 9.79 -0.20
CA GLY A 267 -0.08 10.72 0.92
C GLY A 267 1.28 11.32 1.28
N ASN A 268 2.17 11.48 0.32
CA ASN A 268 3.46 12.12 0.54
C ASN A 268 3.33 13.64 0.68
N LYS A 269 4.36 14.27 1.22
CA LYS A 269 4.37 15.71 1.45
C LYS A 269 4.12 16.54 0.18
N SER A 270 4.57 16.09 -0.99
CA SER A 270 4.37 16.83 -2.23
C SER A 270 2.89 16.90 -2.62
N ALA A 271 2.08 15.86 -2.37
CA ALA A 271 0.64 15.91 -2.57
C ALA A 271 -0.02 16.95 -1.66
N CYS A 272 0.38 16.97 -0.38
CA CYS A 272 -0.11 17.96 0.58
C CYS A 272 0.28 19.40 0.18
N ASP A 273 1.52 19.62 -0.23
CA ASP A 273 1.98 20.93 -0.72
C ASP A 273 1.18 21.39 -1.94
N ASN A 274 0.76 20.46 -2.80
CA ASN A 274 -0.08 20.77 -3.98
C ASN A 274 -1.52 21.10 -3.58
N ILE A 275 -2.04 20.51 -2.51
CA ILE A 275 -3.33 20.90 -1.93
C ILE A 275 -3.23 22.31 -1.32
N GLU A 276 -2.18 22.60 -0.56
CA GLU A 276 -1.95 23.94 0.02
C GLU A 276 -1.85 25.04 -1.06
N LYS A 277 -1.19 24.72 -2.19
CA LYS A 277 -1.06 25.62 -3.33
C LYS A 277 -2.34 25.75 -4.18
N GLY A 278 -3.36 24.93 -3.89
CA GLY A 278 -4.64 24.92 -4.64
C GLY A 278 -4.54 24.25 -6.01
N LEU A 279 -3.51 23.45 -6.28
CA LEU A 279 -3.43 22.61 -7.49
C LEU A 279 -4.34 21.39 -7.37
N LEU A 280 -4.46 20.83 -6.19
CA LEU A 280 -5.37 19.74 -5.85
C LEU A 280 -6.34 20.22 -4.78
N SER A 281 -7.60 19.78 -4.83
CA SER A 281 -8.61 20.08 -3.81
C SER A 281 -8.67 19.01 -2.74
N MET A 282 -8.48 17.74 -3.13
CA MET A 282 -8.48 16.59 -2.25
C MET A 282 -7.62 15.47 -2.83
N ASP A 283 -6.88 14.78 -1.95
CA ASP A 283 -6.21 13.51 -2.24
C ASP A 283 -6.84 12.40 -1.38
N VAL A 284 -7.26 11.30 -2.01
CA VAL A 284 -7.67 10.08 -1.31
C VAL A 284 -6.45 9.20 -1.15
N SER A 285 -5.78 9.39 -0.04
CA SER A 285 -4.52 8.70 0.24
C SER A 285 -4.73 7.25 0.68
N TYR A 286 -3.98 6.33 0.07
CA TYR A 286 -3.82 4.94 0.49
C TYR A 286 -2.57 4.72 1.35
N ASN A 287 -1.85 5.76 1.73
CA ASN A 287 -0.70 5.79 2.64
C ASN A 287 0.38 4.74 2.31
N SER A 288 1.32 5.09 1.42
CA SER A 288 2.33 4.13 0.95
C SER A 288 3.25 3.58 2.05
N PRO A 289 3.69 4.31 3.08
CA PRO A 289 4.42 3.71 4.19
C PRO A 289 3.61 2.67 4.96
N LEU A 290 2.31 2.90 5.15
CA LEU A 290 1.44 1.91 5.79
C LEU A 290 1.31 0.64 4.94
N GLN A 291 1.16 0.79 3.61
CA GLN A 291 1.20 -0.36 2.70
C GLN A 291 2.54 -1.11 2.82
N GLY A 292 3.65 -0.39 2.86
CA GLY A 292 4.98 -0.97 3.05
C GLY A 292 5.07 -1.79 4.34
N ASN A 293 4.57 -1.26 5.46
CA ASN A 293 4.57 -1.94 6.76
C ASN A 293 3.63 -3.17 6.78
N ILE A 294 2.44 -3.09 6.16
CA ILE A 294 1.55 -4.24 6.03
C ILE A 294 2.22 -5.32 5.16
N ALA A 295 2.86 -4.92 4.06
CA ALA A 295 3.59 -5.83 3.20
C ALA A 295 4.78 -6.48 3.91
N SER A 296 5.49 -5.77 4.82
CA SER A 296 6.54 -6.34 5.67
C SER A 296 6.03 -7.51 6.50
N GLN A 297 4.87 -7.36 7.13
CA GLN A 297 4.25 -8.44 7.88
C GLN A 297 3.91 -9.64 6.98
N GLN A 298 3.41 -9.37 5.76
CA GLN A 298 3.11 -10.41 4.80
C GLN A 298 4.36 -11.10 4.24
N ILE A 299 5.45 -10.35 4.03
CA ILE A 299 6.76 -10.91 3.67
C ILE A 299 7.19 -11.92 4.73
N ALA A 300 7.23 -11.51 6.00
CA ALA A 300 7.62 -12.39 7.10
C ALA A 300 6.71 -13.63 7.23
N GLU A 301 5.41 -13.46 7.08
CA GLU A 301 4.44 -14.55 7.14
C GLU A 301 4.61 -15.54 5.99
N LEU A 302 4.76 -15.04 4.75
CA LEU A 302 4.96 -15.88 3.57
C LEU A 302 6.28 -16.65 3.63
N LEU A 303 7.36 -16.04 4.12
CA LEU A 303 8.66 -16.69 4.26
C LEU A 303 8.65 -17.81 5.32
N GLN A 304 7.81 -17.71 6.36
CA GLN A 304 7.67 -18.71 7.41
C GLN A 304 6.66 -19.80 7.08
N SER A 305 5.64 -19.47 6.25
CA SER A 305 4.55 -20.38 5.93
C SER A 305 5.07 -21.66 5.25
N LYS A 306 4.51 -22.79 5.63
CA LYS A 306 4.72 -24.11 5.00
C LYS A 306 3.74 -24.37 3.85
N ASP A 307 2.81 -23.45 3.60
CA ASP A 307 1.86 -23.53 2.49
C ASP A 307 2.59 -23.56 1.16
N LYS A 308 2.08 -24.33 0.23
CA LYS A 308 2.60 -24.34 -1.14
C LYS A 308 2.30 -22.98 -1.81
N ALA A 309 3.17 -22.56 -2.71
CA ALA A 309 2.94 -21.38 -3.50
C ALA A 309 1.61 -21.49 -4.25
N GLY A 310 0.81 -20.40 -4.22
CA GLY A 310 -0.51 -20.35 -4.82
C GLY A 310 -1.65 -21.02 -4.05
N GLU A 311 -1.37 -21.70 -2.93
CA GLU A 311 -2.39 -22.33 -2.09
C GLU A 311 -3.13 -21.29 -1.26
N ARG A 312 -2.40 -20.40 -0.61
CA ARG A 312 -2.94 -19.27 0.16
C ARG A 312 -3.29 -18.11 -0.77
N LYS A 313 -4.41 -17.43 -0.52
CA LYS A 313 -4.85 -16.26 -1.28
C LYS A 313 -5.46 -15.24 -0.35
N VAL A 314 -4.64 -14.25 0.05
CA VAL A 314 -5.05 -13.26 1.03
C VAL A 314 -4.94 -11.86 0.45
N PHE A 315 -5.94 -11.03 0.74
CA PHE A 315 -6.01 -9.63 0.30
C PHE A 315 -6.02 -8.73 1.53
N TYR A 316 -5.12 -7.75 1.53
CA TYR A 316 -5.04 -6.71 2.55
C TYR A 316 -5.27 -5.35 1.91
N PHE A 317 -6.37 -4.71 2.26
CA PHE A 317 -6.67 -3.36 1.86
C PHE A 317 -6.30 -2.39 2.98
N GLY A 318 -5.40 -1.45 2.69
CA GLY A 318 -5.07 -0.38 3.62
C GLY A 318 -6.24 0.59 3.77
N PRO A 319 -6.39 1.25 4.94
CA PRO A 319 -7.39 2.29 5.12
C PRO A 319 -7.13 3.47 4.19
N LEU A 320 -8.21 4.09 3.73
CA LEU A 320 -8.17 5.30 2.92
C LEU A 320 -8.30 6.55 3.81
N THR A 321 -7.58 7.60 3.50
CA THR A 321 -7.64 8.89 4.21
C THR A 321 -7.88 10.00 3.20
N LYS A 322 -8.94 10.77 3.38
CA LYS A 322 -9.16 12.00 2.59
C LYS A 322 -8.27 13.10 3.13
N ILE A 323 -7.38 13.61 2.32
CA ILE A 323 -6.52 14.75 2.64
C ILE A 323 -7.08 15.97 1.92
N THR A 324 -7.40 16.99 2.70
CA THR A 324 -7.87 18.29 2.25
C THR A 324 -7.06 19.38 2.95
N LYS A 325 -7.20 20.61 2.54
CA LYS A 325 -6.51 21.74 3.19
C LYS A 325 -6.77 21.82 4.70
N ASP A 326 -7.93 21.33 5.17
CA ASP A 326 -8.35 21.46 6.57
C ASP A 326 -7.68 20.42 7.49
N ASN A 327 -7.12 19.33 6.94
CA ASN A 327 -6.57 18.24 7.74
C ASN A 327 -5.13 17.85 7.39
N ILE A 328 -4.42 18.71 6.67
CA ILE A 328 -3.00 18.54 6.40
C ILE A 328 -2.22 18.52 7.72
N ASN A 329 -1.47 17.44 7.96
CA ASN A 329 -0.61 17.28 9.12
C ASN A 329 0.46 16.21 8.83
N GLN A 330 1.50 16.11 9.68
CA GLN A 330 2.61 15.18 9.49
C GLN A 330 2.18 13.71 9.36
N ARG A 331 1.07 13.28 9.93
CA ARG A 331 0.59 11.89 9.82
C ARG A 331 0.02 11.60 8.43
N ASN A 332 -0.58 12.61 7.79
CA ASN A 332 -1.19 12.49 6.47
C ASN A 332 -0.20 12.79 5.34
N CYS A 333 0.91 13.50 5.64
CA CYS A 333 1.84 14.10 4.68
C CYS A 333 3.28 13.64 5.00
N TRP A 334 3.51 12.35 4.85
CA TRP A 334 4.80 11.73 5.17
C TRP A 334 5.91 12.15 4.19
N THR A 335 7.15 12.05 4.64
CA THR A 335 8.37 12.27 3.86
C THR A 335 9.27 11.04 3.88
N MET A 336 10.22 10.95 2.96
CA MET A 336 11.25 9.90 2.99
C MET A 336 12.11 9.96 4.27
N ASP A 337 12.22 11.12 4.91
CA ASP A 337 12.97 11.27 6.18
C ASP A 337 12.26 10.58 7.35
N ASP A 338 10.94 10.48 7.31
CA ASP A 338 10.15 9.78 8.34
C ASP A 338 10.37 8.25 8.32
N LEU A 339 11.02 7.72 7.28
CA LEU A 339 11.28 6.28 7.08
C LEU A 339 12.71 5.85 7.43
N LYS A 340 13.59 6.79 7.79
CA LYS A 340 15.02 6.55 8.13
C LYS A 340 15.24 5.95 9.52
#